data_9bfe0dba1f13a7fab969458582fe4802
#
_entry.id   9bfe0dba1f13a7fab969458582fe4802
#
_cell.length_a   1.000
_cell.length_b   1.000
_cell.length_c   1.000
_cell.angle_alpha   90.00
_cell.angle_beta   90.00
_cell.angle_gamma   90.00
#
_symmetry.space_group_name_H-M   'P 1'
#
loop_
_entity.id
_entity.type
_entity.pdbx_description
1 polymer ?
#
loop_
_entity_poly.entity_id
_entity_poly.type
_entity_poly.pdbx_seq_one_letter_code
_entity_poly.pdbx_strand_id
1 'polypeptide(L)'
;RQAIVKDLEEQGYLVKTEPYSHNVGTCYRCHNDVEPLISAQWFVKMEPLAKEALRVVNEGEVKFVPERFSKTYTNWMENCHDWCISRQLWWGHQIPAWTCDDCGHINVKREDPTVCEKCGSTHLTREEDVLDTWFSSALWPFSTLGWPEKTEDLDYFYPTDVLVTGYDIIFFWVARMIFSGCEQTKQTPFHTVFIHGLVRDDQGRKMSKSLG
;
A
#
# COMPACT_ATOMS: atom_id res chain seq x y z
N ARG A 1 -27.89 13.50 2.61
CA ARG A 1 -28.51 13.72 1.27
C ARG A 1 -29.78 14.54 1.41
N GLN A 2 -30.74 14.12 2.21
CA GLN A 2 -32.02 14.86 2.40
C GLN A 2 -31.81 16.29 2.91
N ALA A 3 -30.89 16.51 3.86
CA ALA A 3 -30.58 17.84 4.39
C ALA A 3 -30.07 18.80 3.27
N ILE A 4 -29.16 18.32 2.41
CA ILE A 4 -28.67 19.13 1.29
C ILE A 4 -29.78 19.53 0.32
N VAL A 5 -30.69 18.61 0.00
CA VAL A 5 -31.84 18.90 -0.88
C VAL A 5 -32.71 19.97 -0.26
N LYS A 6 -33.01 19.84 1.04
CA LYS A 6 -33.80 20.82 1.80
C LYS A 6 -33.13 22.20 1.84
N ASP A 7 -31.82 22.26 2.12
CA ASP A 7 -31.06 23.51 2.16
C ASP A 7 -31.06 24.22 0.80
N LEU A 8 -30.93 23.43 -0.31
CA LEU A 8 -30.99 23.98 -1.66
C LEU A 8 -32.40 24.48 -2.03
N GLU A 9 -33.44 23.82 -1.55
CA GLU A 9 -34.81 24.25 -1.75
C GLU A 9 -35.10 25.55 -0.98
N GLU A 10 -34.72 25.63 0.30
CA GLU A 10 -34.89 26.81 1.15
C GLU A 10 -34.12 28.04 0.61
N GLN A 11 -32.95 27.82 -0.04
CA GLN A 11 -32.14 28.87 -0.65
C GLN A 11 -32.55 29.22 -2.08
N GLY A 12 -33.54 28.53 -2.66
CA GLY A 12 -34.04 28.79 -4.01
C GLY A 12 -33.12 28.29 -5.14
N TYR A 13 -32.15 27.43 -4.84
CA TYR A 13 -31.24 26.87 -5.83
C TYR A 13 -31.73 25.53 -6.42
N LEU A 14 -32.69 24.87 -5.77
CA LEU A 14 -33.25 23.62 -6.28
C LEU A 14 -34.22 23.88 -7.44
N VAL A 15 -33.83 23.49 -8.64
CA VAL A 15 -34.67 23.66 -9.85
C VAL A 15 -35.65 22.50 -10.00
N LYS A 16 -35.18 21.26 -9.77
CA LYS A 16 -35.97 20.05 -10.02
C LYS A 16 -35.36 18.85 -9.30
N THR A 17 -36.22 17.94 -8.84
CA THR A 17 -35.85 16.63 -8.36
C THR A 17 -36.46 15.58 -9.28
N GLU A 18 -35.66 14.63 -9.78
CA GLU A 18 -36.11 13.54 -10.62
C GLU A 18 -35.65 12.19 -10.04
N PRO A 19 -36.49 11.14 -10.14
CA PRO A 19 -36.04 9.79 -9.83
C PRO A 19 -34.88 9.38 -10.75
N TYR A 20 -33.80 8.90 -10.16
CA TYR A 20 -32.62 8.42 -10.87
C TYR A 20 -32.11 7.12 -10.27
N SER A 21 -31.79 6.14 -11.12
CA SER A 21 -31.24 4.85 -10.70
C SER A 21 -29.78 4.75 -11.10
N HIS A 22 -28.90 4.47 -10.16
CA HIS A 22 -27.49 4.23 -10.42
C HIS A 22 -26.92 3.19 -9.43
N ASN A 23 -25.78 2.61 -9.77
CA ASN A 23 -25.11 1.68 -8.88
C ASN A 23 -24.43 2.44 -7.74
N VAL A 24 -24.68 2.03 -6.51
CA VAL A 24 -24.04 2.57 -5.31
C VAL A 24 -23.11 1.49 -4.73
N GLY A 25 -21.86 1.86 -4.45
CA GLY A 25 -20.92 0.97 -3.77
C GLY A 25 -21.37 0.71 -2.33
N THR A 26 -21.45 -0.55 -1.93
CA THR A 26 -21.76 -0.95 -0.57
C THR A 26 -20.59 -1.67 0.09
N CYS A 27 -20.48 -1.56 1.40
CA CYS A 27 -19.51 -2.33 2.17
C CYS A 27 -19.84 -3.82 2.08
N TYR A 28 -18.89 -4.64 1.66
CA TYR A 28 -19.09 -6.09 1.51
C TYR A 28 -19.33 -6.81 2.85
N ARG A 29 -19.06 -6.18 3.99
CA ARG A 29 -19.29 -6.76 5.31
C ARG A 29 -20.60 -6.34 5.95
N CYS A 30 -20.91 -5.05 5.97
CA CYS A 30 -22.09 -4.52 6.65
C CYS A 30 -23.20 -4.06 5.69
N HIS A 31 -22.94 -4.10 4.39
CA HIS A 31 -23.87 -3.72 3.31
C HIS A 31 -24.37 -2.27 3.37
N ASN A 32 -23.75 -1.42 4.19
CA ASN A 32 -24.04 0.01 4.19
C ASN A 32 -23.44 0.68 2.95
N ASP A 33 -24.10 1.75 2.49
CA ASP A 33 -23.58 2.57 1.39
C ASP A 33 -22.22 3.17 1.76
N VAL A 34 -21.29 3.12 0.81
CA VAL A 34 -19.98 3.76 0.95
C VAL A 34 -20.10 5.21 0.55
N GLU A 35 -19.76 6.12 1.46
CA GLU A 35 -19.70 7.56 1.20
C GLU A 35 -18.27 8.05 1.31
N PRO A 36 -17.78 8.88 0.34
CA PRO A 36 -16.44 9.45 0.40
C PRO A 36 -16.26 10.37 1.60
N LEU A 37 -15.21 10.13 2.37
CA LEU A 37 -14.79 10.99 3.48
C LEU A 37 -13.33 11.41 3.26
N ILE A 38 -13.09 12.72 3.24
CA ILE A 38 -11.73 13.27 3.15
C ILE A 38 -11.12 13.28 4.55
N SER A 39 -9.97 12.65 4.70
CA SER A 39 -9.21 12.61 5.94
C SER A 39 -7.71 12.68 5.66
N ALA A 40 -6.93 13.13 6.64
CA ALA A 40 -5.47 13.07 6.57
C ALA A 40 -5.02 11.59 6.56
N GLN A 41 -4.09 11.25 5.68
CA GLN A 41 -3.55 9.90 5.52
C GLN A 41 -2.05 9.97 5.27
N TRP A 42 -1.37 8.88 5.56
CA TRP A 42 0.06 8.73 5.25
C TRP A 42 0.24 8.14 3.86
N PHE A 43 1.11 8.77 3.07
CA PHE A 43 1.39 8.36 1.70
C PHE A 43 2.89 8.16 1.49
N VAL A 44 3.22 7.16 0.68
CA VAL A 44 4.55 7.02 0.06
C VAL A 44 4.50 7.70 -1.30
N LYS A 45 5.43 8.65 -1.53
CA LYS A 45 5.60 9.28 -2.85
C LYS A 45 6.20 8.25 -3.81
N MET A 46 5.39 7.80 -4.77
CA MET A 46 5.74 6.67 -5.63
C MET A 46 6.65 7.04 -6.81
N GLU A 47 6.59 8.26 -7.32
CA GLU A 47 7.33 8.67 -8.52
C GLU A 47 8.82 8.29 -8.52
N PRO A 48 9.63 8.61 -7.48
CA PRO A 48 11.05 8.25 -7.47
C PRO A 48 11.28 6.74 -7.37
N LEU A 49 10.42 6.03 -6.65
CA LEU A 49 10.51 4.57 -6.47
C LEU A 49 10.12 3.83 -7.76
N ALA A 50 9.07 4.30 -8.43
CA ALA A 50 8.59 3.75 -9.69
C ALA A 50 9.63 3.85 -10.81
N LYS A 51 10.38 4.95 -10.86
CA LYS A 51 11.42 5.16 -11.87
C LYS A 51 12.47 4.06 -11.83
N GLU A 52 12.99 3.74 -10.66
CA GLU A 52 14.00 2.69 -10.50
C GLU A 52 13.40 1.29 -10.71
N ALA A 53 12.19 1.06 -10.19
CA ALA A 53 11.46 -0.20 -10.38
C ALA A 53 11.15 -0.50 -11.85
N LEU A 54 10.88 0.52 -12.67
CA LEU A 54 10.75 0.40 -14.12
C LEU A 54 12.08 0.12 -14.80
N ARG A 55 13.15 0.82 -14.39
CA ARG A 55 14.48 0.65 -14.96
C ARG A 55 14.94 -0.81 -14.87
N VAL A 56 14.90 -1.41 -13.69
CA VAL A 56 15.40 -2.77 -13.46
C VAL A 56 14.65 -3.85 -14.24
N VAL A 57 13.38 -3.64 -14.56
CA VAL A 57 12.59 -4.55 -15.40
C VAL A 57 12.87 -4.30 -16.89
N ASN A 58 12.93 -3.05 -17.32
CA ASN A 58 13.18 -2.71 -18.72
C ASN A 58 14.62 -3.08 -19.17
N GLU A 59 15.59 -3.00 -18.27
CA GLU A 59 16.98 -3.41 -18.51
C GLU A 59 17.21 -4.93 -18.33
N GLY A 60 16.17 -5.65 -17.86
CA GLY A 60 16.19 -7.11 -17.74
C GLY A 60 16.93 -7.65 -16.52
N GLU A 61 17.19 -6.80 -15.51
CA GLU A 61 17.70 -7.25 -14.20
C GLU A 61 16.65 -8.10 -13.48
N VAL A 62 15.36 -7.76 -13.64
CA VAL A 62 14.21 -8.56 -13.18
C VAL A 62 13.39 -8.99 -14.39
N LYS A 63 13.18 -10.30 -14.54
CA LYS A 63 12.44 -10.90 -15.66
C LYS A 63 11.16 -11.56 -15.19
N PHE A 64 10.08 -11.41 -15.95
CA PHE A 64 8.82 -12.10 -15.69
C PHE A 64 8.68 -13.34 -16.57
N VAL A 65 8.24 -14.44 -15.99
CA VAL A 65 7.90 -15.68 -16.70
C VAL A 65 6.47 -16.07 -16.36
N PRO A 66 5.53 -16.07 -17.31
CA PRO A 66 5.67 -15.71 -18.74
C PRO A 66 5.91 -14.20 -18.97
N GLU A 67 6.65 -13.88 -20.02
CA GLU A 67 7.08 -12.51 -20.36
C GLU A 67 5.93 -11.50 -20.48
N ARG A 68 4.74 -11.96 -20.89
CA ARG A 68 3.55 -11.08 -21.02
C ARG A 68 3.24 -10.27 -19.75
N PHE A 69 3.64 -10.74 -18.57
CA PHE A 69 3.41 -10.05 -17.31
C PHE A 69 4.37 -8.87 -17.09
N SER A 70 5.47 -8.78 -17.81
CA SER A 70 6.32 -7.59 -17.82
C SER A 70 5.54 -6.36 -18.27
N LYS A 71 4.75 -6.50 -19.36
CA LYS A 71 3.90 -5.40 -19.84
C LYS A 71 2.82 -5.01 -18.85
N THR A 72 2.23 -5.99 -18.17
CA THR A 72 1.24 -5.74 -17.11
C THR A 72 1.86 -4.95 -15.95
N TYR A 73 3.06 -5.33 -15.54
CA TYR A 73 3.82 -4.66 -14.49
C TYR A 73 4.21 -3.22 -14.90
N THR A 74 4.83 -3.05 -16.08
CA THR A 74 5.31 -1.73 -16.54
C THR A 74 4.16 -0.74 -16.72
N ASN A 75 3.06 -1.14 -17.36
CA ASN A 75 1.87 -0.29 -17.50
C ASN A 75 1.33 0.20 -16.15
N TRP A 76 1.35 -0.65 -15.13
CA TRP A 76 0.90 -0.26 -13.80
C TRP A 76 1.87 0.71 -13.13
N MET A 77 3.18 0.43 -13.20
CA MET A 77 4.21 1.28 -12.60
C MET A 77 4.30 2.66 -13.25
N GLU A 78 4.11 2.76 -14.56
CA GLU A 78 4.09 4.03 -15.30
C GLU A 78 2.92 4.94 -14.88
N ASN A 79 1.81 4.34 -14.45
CA ASN A 79 0.59 5.05 -14.08
C ASN A 79 0.29 4.97 -12.58
N CYS A 80 1.24 4.57 -11.75
CA CYS A 80 0.99 4.41 -10.32
C CYS A 80 0.82 5.77 -9.64
N HIS A 81 -0.13 5.82 -8.70
CA HIS A 81 -0.35 6.96 -7.82
C HIS A 81 0.40 6.76 -6.51
N ASP A 82 0.54 7.84 -5.73
CA ASP A 82 1.08 7.77 -4.38
C ASP A 82 0.31 6.75 -3.55
N TRP A 83 1.06 5.92 -2.82
CA TRP A 83 0.51 4.80 -2.08
C TRP A 83 0.11 5.21 -0.67
N CYS A 84 -1.20 5.20 -0.39
CA CYS A 84 -1.71 5.35 0.96
C CYS A 84 -1.31 4.13 1.80
N ILE A 85 -0.53 4.36 2.85
CA ILE A 85 0.01 3.30 3.73
C ILE A 85 -0.66 3.23 5.10
N SER A 86 -1.48 4.21 5.46
CA SER A 86 -2.20 4.21 6.73
C SER A 86 -3.51 3.41 6.65
N ARG A 87 -3.82 2.68 7.70
CA ARG A 87 -5.05 1.90 7.86
C ARG A 87 -5.66 2.13 9.24
N GLN A 88 -6.95 2.35 9.29
CA GLN A 88 -7.74 2.53 10.51
C GLN A 88 -8.17 1.15 11.05
N LEU A 89 -7.20 0.36 11.52
CA LEU A 89 -7.39 -0.99 12.02
C LEU A 89 -6.94 -1.09 13.48
N TRP A 90 -7.63 -1.89 14.26
CA TRP A 90 -7.26 -2.16 15.65
C TRP A 90 -5.94 -2.95 15.77
N TRP A 91 -5.67 -3.84 14.82
CA TRP A 91 -4.49 -4.70 14.84
C TRP A 91 -3.57 -4.42 13.66
N GLY A 92 -2.29 -4.24 13.96
CA GLY A 92 -1.26 -4.02 12.95
C GLY A 92 -0.01 -3.33 13.52
N HIS A 93 0.93 -2.98 12.65
CA HIS A 93 2.11 -2.21 13.00
C HIS A 93 1.74 -0.73 13.05
N GLN A 94 1.66 -0.16 14.23
CA GLN A 94 1.34 1.25 14.43
C GLN A 94 2.41 2.14 13.80
N ILE A 95 1.98 3.20 13.13
CA ILE A 95 2.88 4.15 12.49
C ILE A 95 3.72 4.84 13.55
N PRO A 96 5.07 4.84 13.46
CA PRO A 96 5.96 5.37 14.48
C PRO A 96 6.09 6.90 14.37
N ALA A 97 4.96 7.60 14.51
CA ALA A 97 4.87 9.05 14.41
C ALA A 97 4.11 9.63 15.60
N TRP A 98 4.54 10.82 16.06
CA TRP A 98 3.94 11.55 17.16
C TRP A 98 3.78 13.02 16.79
N THR A 99 2.57 13.50 16.83
CA THR A 99 2.26 14.92 16.62
C THR A 99 2.43 15.68 17.92
N CYS A 100 3.18 16.78 17.89
CA CYS A 100 3.28 17.68 19.01
C CYS A 100 2.04 18.56 19.10
N ASP A 101 1.34 18.50 20.22
CA ASP A 101 0.09 19.24 20.44
C ASP A 101 0.33 20.76 20.55
N ASP A 102 1.55 21.18 20.94
CA ASP A 102 1.87 22.60 21.13
C ASP A 102 2.33 23.29 19.83
N CYS A 103 3.03 22.58 18.92
CA CYS A 103 3.60 23.22 17.72
C CYS A 103 3.23 22.52 16.40
N GLY A 104 2.46 21.45 16.44
CA GLY A 104 2.02 20.69 15.27
C GLY A 104 3.15 19.94 14.53
N HIS A 105 4.37 19.88 15.10
CA HIS A 105 5.47 19.15 14.48
C HIS A 105 5.26 17.64 14.59
N ILE A 106 5.51 16.91 13.51
CA ILE A 106 5.42 15.45 13.48
C ILE A 106 6.83 14.89 13.73
N ASN A 107 6.97 14.16 14.83
CA ASN A 107 8.19 13.47 15.22
C ASN A 107 8.08 12.01 14.73
N VAL A 108 9.01 11.55 13.89
CA VAL A 108 9.07 10.16 13.41
C VAL A 108 10.30 9.51 14.03
N LYS A 109 10.11 8.51 14.88
CA LYS A 109 11.17 7.88 15.67
C LYS A 109 11.00 6.36 15.72
N ARG A 110 12.12 5.65 15.93
CA ARG A 110 12.10 4.20 16.18
C ARG A 110 11.61 3.87 17.59
N GLU A 111 11.95 4.73 18.55
CA GLU A 111 11.55 4.64 19.94
C GLU A 111 10.62 5.79 20.29
N ASP A 112 9.76 5.59 21.26
CA ASP A 112 8.79 6.60 21.69
C ASP A 112 9.53 7.86 22.18
N PRO A 113 9.35 9.02 21.54
CA PRO A 113 10.00 10.25 21.93
C PRO A 113 9.40 10.77 23.24
N THR A 114 10.25 11.27 24.13
CA THR A 114 9.82 11.90 25.38
C THR A 114 9.53 13.39 25.23
N VAL A 115 10.13 14.02 24.22
CA VAL A 115 9.98 15.45 23.92
C VAL A 115 9.94 15.69 22.41
N CYS A 116 9.25 16.76 22.03
CA CYS A 116 9.22 17.23 20.65
C CYS A 116 10.61 17.75 20.24
N GLU A 117 11.15 17.26 19.15
CA GLU A 117 12.46 17.66 18.63
C GLU A 117 12.51 19.11 18.15
N LYS A 118 11.35 19.73 17.86
CA LYS A 118 11.26 21.11 17.38
C LYS A 118 11.12 22.13 18.51
N CYS A 119 10.28 21.87 19.52
CA CYS A 119 9.96 22.85 20.57
C CYS A 119 10.24 22.37 22.00
N GLY A 120 10.66 21.09 22.17
CA GLY A 120 10.96 20.54 23.49
C GLY A 120 9.75 20.19 24.35
N SER A 121 8.53 20.36 23.85
CA SER A 121 7.30 20.00 24.57
C SER A 121 7.22 18.50 24.83
N THR A 122 6.62 18.12 25.95
CA THR A 122 6.28 16.73 26.31
C THR A 122 4.88 16.32 25.87
N HIS A 123 4.08 17.25 25.32
CA HIS A 123 2.72 16.97 24.84
C HIS A 123 2.78 16.39 23.42
N LEU A 124 2.83 15.07 23.36
CA LEU A 124 2.95 14.31 22.11
C LEU A 124 1.80 13.32 22.01
N THR A 125 1.05 13.41 20.93
CA THR A 125 -0.01 12.45 20.58
C THR A 125 0.48 11.49 19.51
N ARG A 126 0.50 10.19 19.84
CA ARG A 126 0.92 9.13 18.91
C ARG A 126 -0.11 8.93 17.82
N GLU A 127 0.35 8.65 16.58
CA GLU A 127 -0.50 8.24 15.47
C GLU A 127 -1.23 6.94 15.82
N GLU A 128 -2.55 6.91 15.60
CA GLU A 128 -3.39 5.74 15.91
C GLU A 128 -3.44 4.74 14.74
N ASP A 129 -3.20 5.21 13.52
CA ASP A 129 -3.23 4.38 12.33
C ASP A 129 -2.10 3.35 12.32
N VAL A 130 -2.35 2.23 11.67
CA VAL A 130 -1.36 1.18 11.43
C VAL A 130 -0.94 1.16 9.97
N LEU A 131 0.25 0.59 9.72
CA LEU A 131 0.77 0.42 8.37
C LEU A 131 -0.04 -0.62 7.58
N ASP A 132 -0.23 -0.37 6.29
CA ASP A 132 -0.72 -1.35 5.34
C ASP A 132 0.10 -2.65 5.43
N THR A 133 -0.58 -3.80 5.44
CA THR A 133 0.05 -5.12 5.46
C THR A 133 1.14 -5.28 4.39
N TRP A 134 0.89 -4.71 3.21
CA TRP A 134 1.83 -4.78 2.10
C TRP A 134 3.11 -3.97 2.31
N PHE A 135 3.13 -3.07 3.28
CA PHE A 135 4.32 -2.30 3.62
C PHE A 135 5.40 -3.21 4.22
N SER A 136 5.06 -4.01 5.23
CA SER A 136 5.99 -5.00 5.80
C SER A 136 6.22 -6.18 4.86
N SER A 137 5.19 -6.64 4.12
CA SER A 137 5.33 -7.73 3.15
C SER A 137 6.32 -7.41 2.02
N ALA A 138 6.50 -6.12 1.69
CA ALA A 138 7.48 -5.68 0.71
C ALA A 138 8.94 -5.89 1.15
N LEU A 139 9.19 -5.99 2.44
CA LEU A 139 10.52 -6.19 3.01
C LEU A 139 10.94 -7.66 3.06
N TRP A 140 10.02 -8.59 2.77
CA TRP A 140 10.21 -10.02 2.96
C TRP A 140 11.51 -10.59 2.34
N PRO A 141 11.93 -10.23 1.10
CA PRO A 141 13.12 -10.83 0.50
C PRO A 141 14.42 -10.62 1.27
N PHE A 142 14.51 -9.57 2.07
CA PHE A 142 15.72 -9.21 2.80
C PHE A 142 15.51 -9.14 4.32
N SER A 143 14.33 -8.82 4.81
CA SER A 143 14.07 -8.75 6.25
C SER A 143 14.12 -10.12 6.93
N THR A 144 13.68 -11.18 6.23
CA THR A 144 13.75 -12.56 6.75
C THR A 144 15.18 -13.11 6.83
N LEU A 145 16.11 -12.47 6.14
CA LEU A 145 17.53 -12.81 6.14
C LEU A 145 18.34 -11.95 7.13
N GLY A 146 17.65 -11.15 7.93
CA GLY A 146 18.25 -10.38 9.03
C GLY A 146 18.45 -8.88 8.77
N TRP A 147 18.10 -8.36 7.57
CA TRP A 147 18.16 -6.92 7.34
C TRP A 147 17.34 -6.14 8.41
N PRO A 148 17.83 -5.01 8.95
CA PRO A 148 18.96 -4.17 8.45
C PRO A 148 20.36 -4.58 8.93
N GLU A 149 20.49 -5.64 9.71
CA GLU A 149 21.79 -6.14 10.14
C GLU A 149 22.53 -6.85 8.99
N LYS A 150 23.85 -6.84 9.04
CA LYS A 150 24.67 -7.63 8.14
C LYS A 150 24.79 -9.05 8.68
N THR A 151 24.14 -10.00 8.04
CA THR A 151 24.18 -11.41 8.41
C THR A 151 24.79 -12.25 7.29
N GLU A 152 25.31 -13.42 7.64
CA GLU A 152 25.83 -14.38 6.65
C GLU A 152 24.74 -14.84 5.69
N ASP A 153 23.50 -15.01 6.18
CA ASP A 153 22.34 -15.40 5.36
C ASP A 153 22.00 -14.31 4.34
N LEU A 154 22.02 -13.03 4.76
CA LEU A 154 21.75 -11.92 3.86
C LEU A 154 22.84 -11.82 2.76
N ASP A 155 24.11 -11.96 3.14
CA ASP A 155 25.22 -11.89 2.19
C ASP A 155 25.22 -13.06 1.22
N TYR A 156 24.71 -14.23 1.63
CA TYR A 156 24.71 -15.45 0.80
C TYR A 156 23.45 -15.59 -0.07
N PHE A 157 22.25 -15.33 0.50
CA PHE A 157 20.98 -15.63 -0.16
C PHE A 157 20.33 -14.42 -0.86
N TYR A 158 20.79 -13.22 -0.63
CA TYR A 158 20.23 -12.02 -1.24
C TYR A 158 21.20 -11.37 -2.25
N PRO A 159 20.74 -10.99 -3.47
CA PRO A 159 19.41 -11.21 -4.05
C PRO A 159 19.10 -12.68 -4.29
N THR A 160 17.80 -13.04 -4.26
CA THR A 160 17.35 -14.39 -4.60
C THR A 160 17.23 -14.60 -6.11
N ASP A 161 17.21 -15.86 -6.57
CA ASP A 161 17.13 -16.15 -8.01
C ASP A 161 15.70 -16.05 -8.54
N VAL A 162 14.73 -16.69 -7.84
CA VAL A 162 13.37 -16.82 -8.34
C VAL A 162 12.33 -16.53 -7.24
N LEU A 163 11.42 -15.61 -7.54
CA LEU A 163 10.18 -15.42 -6.79
C LEU A 163 9.04 -16.13 -7.52
N VAL A 164 8.30 -16.99 -6.82
CA VAL A 164 7.12 -17.69 -7.37
C VAL A 164 5.86 -17.10 -6.75
N THR A 165 4.91 -16.65 -7.57
CA THR A 165 3.67 -16.04 -7.08
C THR A 165 2.52 -16.12 -8.09
N GLY A 166 1.30 -15.86 -7.64
CA GLY A 166 0.14 -15.68 -8.50
C GLY A 166 0.11 -14.31 -9.19
N TYR A 167 -0.54 -14.24 -10.33
CA TYR A 167 -0.66 -12.99 -11.10
C TYR A 167 -1.49 -11.90 -10.39
N ASP A 168 -2.32 -12.27 -9.45
CA ASP A 168 -3.26 -11.38 -8.75
C ASP A 168 -2.61 -10.45 -7.74
N ILE A 169 -1.37 -10.74 -7.34
CA ILE A 169 -0.61 -9.91 -6.39
C ILE A 169 0.67 -9.30 -6.97
N ILE A 170 0.76 -9.20 -8.29
CA ILE A 170 1.89 -8.51 -8.95
C ILE A 170 2.03 -7.07 -8.41
N PHE A 171 0.92 -6.34 -8.31
CA PHE A 171 0.93 -4.94 -7.87
C PHE A 171 1.05 -4.80 -6.35
N PHE A 172 0.42 -5.71 -5.62
CA PHE A 172 0.40 -5.65 -4.16
C PHE A 172 1.70 -6.11 -3.52
N TRP A 173 2.37 -7.08 -4.12
CA TRP A 173 3.54 -7.72 -3.53
C TRP A 173 4.80 -7.61 -4.39
N VAL A 174 4.76 -8.08 -5.64
CA VAL A 174 5.96 -8.12 -6.49
C VAL A 174 6.54 -6.73 -6.72
N ALA A 175 5.70 -5.80 -7.18
CA ALA A 175 6.12 -4.42 -7.44
C ALA A 175 6.68 -3.75 -6.17
N ARG A 176 6.01 -3.98 -5.03
CA ARG A 176 6.45 -3.43 -3.75
C ARG A 176 7.77 -4.02 -3.26
N MET A 177 8.01 -5.31 -3.44
CA MET A 177 9.30 -5.92 -3.14
C MET A 177 10.40 -5.34 -4.03
N ILE A 178 10.14 -5.15 -5.34
CA ILE A 178 11.13 -4.61 -6.28
C ILE A 178 11.54 -3.20 -5.85
N PHE A 179 10.60 -2.25 -5.71
CA PHE A 179 10.99 -0.90 -5.36
C PHE A 179 11.53 -0.79 -3.92
N SER A 180 11.06 -1.60 -2.98
CA SER A 180 11.61 -1.62 -1.62
C SER A 180 13.04 -2.16 -1.59
N GLY A 181 13.31 -3.24 -2.32
CA GLY A 181 14.66 -3.78 -2.47
C GLY A 181 15.61 -2.77 -3.07
N CYS A 182 15.26 -2.19 -4.23
CA CYS A 182 16.05 -1.16 -4.88
C CYS A 182 16.33 0.04 -3.97
N GLU A 183 15.33 0.48 -3.19
CA GLU A 183 15.49 1.64 -2.29
C GLU A 183 16.32 1.30 -1.05
N GLN A 184 16.04 0.20 -0.38
CA GLN A 184 16.64 -0.12 0.93
C GLN A 184 18.01 -0.79 0.81
N THR A 185 18.18 -1.68 -0.17
CA THR A 185 19.41 -2.46 -0.34
C THR A 185 20.26 -2.01 -1.54
N LYS A 186 19.70 -1.13 -2.38
CA LYS A 186 20.32 -0.70 -3.66
C LYS A 186 20.57 -1.84 -4.65
N GLN A 187 19.78 -2.92 -4.50
CA GLN A 187 19.83 -4.10 -5.36
C GLN A 187 18.42 -4.58 -5.66
N THR A 188 18.24 -5.29 -6.78
CA THR A 188 17.00 -6.01 -7.08
C THR A 188 16.83 -7.16 -6.09
N PRO A 189 15.61 -7.40 -5.57
CA PRO A 189 15.41 -8.45 -4.55
C PRO A 189 15.47 -9.87 -5.11
N PHE A 190 15.25 -10.04 -6.42
CA PHE A 190 15.28 -11.30 -7.16
C PHE A 190 15.48 -11.05 -8.65
N HIS A 191 15.91 -12.07 -9.38
CA HIS A 191 16.18 -11.97 -10.82
C HIS A 191 14.99 -12.41 -11.69
N THR A 192 14.21 -13.35 -11.24
CA THR A 192 13.08 -13.91 -12.00
C THR A 192 11.79 -13.94 -11.17
N VAL A 193 10.71 -13.45 -11.76
CA VAL A 193 9.36 -13.58 -11.20
C VAL A 193 8.60 -14.62 -12.00
N PHE A 194 8.39 -15.79 -11.42
CA PHE A 194 7.64 -16.88 -12.02
C PHE A 194 6.17 -16.79 -11.61
N ILE A 195 5.29 -16.55 -12.58
CA ILE A 195 3.86 -16.33 -12.35
C ILE A 195 3.07 -17.60 -12.65
N HIS A 196 2.40 -18.12 -11.63
CA HIS A 196 1.51 -19.27 -11.76
C HIS A 196 0.02 -18.86 -11.85
N GLY A 197 -0.81 -19.79 -12.27
CA GLY A 197 -2.28 -19.65 -12.26
C GLY A 197 -2.86 -19.77 -10.84
N LEU A 198 -4.12 -19.35 -10.68
CA LEU A 198 -4.85 -19.48 -9.42
C LEU A 198 -5.79 -20.68 -9.48
N VAL A 199 -5.87 -21.41 -8.36
CA VAL A 199 -6.86 -22.47 -8.19
C VAL A 199 -8.25 -21.82 -8.07
N ARG A 200 -9.20 -22.38 -8.82
CA ARG A 200 -10.59 -21.92 -8.87
C ARG A 200 -11.53 -23.06 -8.49
N ASP A 201 -12.69 -22.69 -8.01
CA ASP A 201 -13.78 -23.64 -7.76
C ASP A 201 -14.44 -24.11 -9.06
N ASP A 202 -15.42 -24.98 -8.96
CA ASP A 202 -16.22 -25.55 -10.07
C ASP A 202 -17.04 -24.47 -10.84
N GLN A 203 -17.26 -23.30 -10.21
CA GLN A 203 -17.93 -22.14 -10.83
C GLN A 203 -16.94 -21.14 -11.41
N GLY A 204 -15.64 -21.44 -11.39
CA GLY A 204 -14.58 -20.57 -11.90
C GLY A 204 -14.23 -19.39 -10.98
N ARG A 205 -14.72 -19.35 -9.73
CA ARG A 205 -14.39 -18.29 -8.77
C ARG A 205 -13.03 -18.59 -8.12
N LYS A 206 -12.27 -17.54 -7.85
CA LYS A 206 -11.01 -17.67 -7.08
C LYS A 206 -11.32 -18.28 -5.71
N MET A 207 -10.64 -19.35 -5.35
CA MET A 207 -10.76 -19.92 -4.02
C MET A 207 -10.30 -18.97 -2.93
N SER A 208 -11.05 -18.91 -1.84
CA SER A 208 -10.74 -18.09 -0.66
C SER A 208 -11.18 -18.79 0.62
N LYS A 209 -10.61 -18.39 1.75
CA LYS A 209 -10.96 -18.97 3.07
C LYS A 209 -12.44 -18.78 3.44
N SER A 210 -13.11 -17.78 2.84
CA SER A 210 -14.54 -17.50 3.09
C SER A 210 -15.50 -18.33 2.23
N LEU A 211 -14.97 -19.01 1.21
CA LEU A 211 -15.77 -19.89 0.33
C LEU A 211 -15.59 -21.39 0.63
N GLY A 212 -14.73 -21.75 1.57
CA GLY A 212 -14.43 -23.12 1.96
C GLY A 212 -13.29 -23.73 1.19
#